data_c2914cf316565113cc5e70a2ef815d91
#
_entry.id   c2914cf316565113cc5e70a2ef815d91
#
_cell.length_a   1.000
_cell.length_b   1.000
_cell.length_c   1.000
_cell.angle_alpha   90.00
_cell.angle_beta   90.00
_cell.angle_gamma   90.00
#
_symmetry.space_group_name_H-M   'P 1'
#
loop_
_entity.id
_entity.type
_entity.pdbx_description
1 polymer ?
#
loop_
_entity_poly.entity_id
_entity_poly.type
_entity_poly.pdbx_seq_one_letter_code
_entity_poly.pdbx_strand_id
1 'polypeptide(L)'
;MALYLVQHGRARPKSEDPLQGLSEEGAADVRRIAEVAAHYRVRVSVIWHSGKKRGAQTAEILSAALRPPKGVRQIDGINPMDDAVAFARTARVDQDEMIVGHLPFLERLMAYLVVGRSDLPIFRMQNGGIVCLDHYPKTTRPVIRWALMPHVG
;
A
#
# COMPACT_ATOMS: atom_id res chain seq x y z
N MET A 1 13.06 -8.88 -4.82
CA MET A 1 11.62 -8.90 -5.08
C MET A 1 10.87 -8.68 -3.77
N ALA A 2 9.78 -7.97 -3.82
CA ALA A 2 9.17 -7.41 -2.62
C ALA A 2 7.65 -7.41 -2.67
N LEU A 3 7.01 -7.08 -1.54
CA LEU A 3 5.62 -6.67 -1.41
C LEU A 3 5.59 -5.22 -0.92
N TYR A 4 4.86 -4.39 -1.63
CA TYR A 4 4.70 -2.99 -1.27
C TYR A 4 3.30 -2.76 -0.71
N LEU A 5 3.22 -2.14 0.47
CA LEU A 5 1.95 -1.76 1.10
C LEU A 5 1.82 -0.24 1.05
N VAL A 6 0.71 0.24 0.51
CA VAL A 6 0.43 1.66 0.33
C VAL A 6 -0.91 1.99 0.99
N GLN A 7 -0.92 2.91 1.93
CA GLN A 7 -2.16 3.51 2.39
C GLN A 7 -2.63 4.52 1.34
N HIS A 8 -3.89 4.43 0.91
CA HIS A 8 -4.45 5.40 -0.04
C HIS A 8 -4.16 6.84 0.41
N GLY A 9 -4.10 7.76 -0.54
CA GLY A 9 -3.92 9.18 -0.27
C GLY A 9 -5.07 9.76 0.56
N ARG A 10 -4.83 10.93 1.15
CA ARG A 10 -5.86 11.64 1.93
C ARG A 10 -7.10 11.89 1.07
N ALA A 11 -8.26 11.48 1.60
CA ALA A 11 -9.53 11.56 0.93
C ALA A 11 -10.32 12.82 1.34
N ARG A 12 -11.24 13.24 0.47
CA ARG A 12 -12.24 14.26 0.80
C ARG A 12 -13.24 13.69 1.81
N PRO A 13 -13.81 14.54 2.69
CA PRO A 13 -14.90 14.10 3.55
C PRO A 13 -16.16 13.78 2.72
N LYS A 14 -17.03 12.94 3.26
CA LYS A 14 -18.30 12.56 2.61
C LYS A 14 -19.19 13.75 2.27
N SER A 15 -19.10 14.84 3.05
CA SER A 15 -19.85 16.08 2.81
C SER A 15 -19.44 16.79 1.52
N GLU A 16 -18.20 16.61 1.06
CA GLU A 16 -17.70 17.20 -0.19
C GLU A 16 -17.79 16.22 -1.37
N ASP A 17 -17.49 14.95 -1.12
CA ASP A 17 -17.58 13.87 -2.10
C ASP A 17 -18.15 12.62 -1.43
N PRO A 18 -19.38 12.20 -1.76
CA PRO A 18 -20.00 11.01 -1.17
C PRO A 18 -19.18 9.73 -1.37
N LEU A 19 -18.39 9.65 -2.43
CA LEU A 19 -17.51 8.51 -2.71
C LEU A 19 -16.11 8.67 -2.12
N GLN A 20 -15.84 9.79 -1.47
CA GLN A 20 -14.57 10.08 -0.81
C GLN A 20 -13.33 9.85 -1.68
N GLY A 21 -13.31 10.46 -2.86
CA GLY A 21 -12.12 10.52 -3.70
C GLY A 21 -11.00 11.33 -3.04
N LEU A 22 -9.82 11.29 -3.61
CA LEU A 22 -8.65 12.02 -3.08
C LEU A 22 -8.91 13.53 -3.03
N SER A 23 -8.45 14.15 -1.96
CA SER A 23 -8.31 15.61 -1.90
C SER A 23 -7.17 16.05 -2.83
N GLU A 24 -7.12 17.35 -3.17
CA GLU A 24 -6.00 17.90 -3.95
C GLU A 24 -4.67 17.66 -3.25
N GLU A 25 -4.62 17.87 -1.95
CA GLU A 25 -3.45 17.61 -1.11
C GLU A 25 -3.07 16.13 -1.11
N GLY A 26 -4.04 15.24 -0.96
CA GLY A 26 -3.82 13.81 -1.00
C GLY A 26 -3.27 13.35 -2.34
N ALA A 27 -3.80 13.84 -3.45
CA ALA A 27 -3.30 13.54 -4.79
C ALA A 27 -1.87 14.07 -4.99
N ALA A 28 -1.58 15.29 -4.51
CA ALA A 28 -0.25 15.88 -4.59
C ALA A 28 0.80 15.08 -3.78
N ASP A 29 0.44 14.64 -2.59
CA ASP A 29 1.30 13.79 -1.76
C ASP A 29 1.61 12.46 -2.46
N VAL A 30 0.60 11.81 -3.03
CA VAL A 30 0.79 10.54 -3.75
C VAL A 30 1.67 10.75 -4.97
N ARG A 31 1.47 11.82 -5.75
CA ARG A 31 2.34 12.13 -6.90
C ARG A 31 3.79 12.30 -6.47
N ARG A 32 4.04 13.02 -5.39
CA ARG A 32 5.41 13.24 -4.87
C ARG A 32 6.07 11.90 -4.48
N ILE A 33 5.35 11.05 -3.75
CA ILE A 33 5.85 9.73 -3.37
C ILE A 33 6.07 8.84 -4.60
N ALA A 34 5.17 8.85 -5.56
CA ALA A 34 5.29 8.10 -6.81
C ALA A 34 6.55 8.52 -7.60
N GLU A 35 6.82 9.80 -7.70
CA GLU A 35 8.02 10.34 -8.36
C GLU A 35 9.31 9.92 -7.65
N VAL A 36 9.33 9.98 -6.32
CA VAL A 36 10.49 9.51 -5.53
C VAL A 36 10.72 8.02 -5.73
N ALA A 37 9.67 7.21 -5.67
CA ALA A 37 9.77 5.77 -5.90
C ALA A 37 10.27 5.46 -7.32
N ALA A 38 9.78 6.17 -8.33
CA ALA A 38 10.25 6.02 -9.71
C ALA A 38 11.72 6.42 -9.87
N HIS A 39 12.15 7.49 -9.20
CA HIS A 39 13.54 7.92 -9.20
C HIS A 39 14.48 6.85 -8.61
N TYR A 40 14.05 6.18 -7.54
CA TYR A 40 14.76 5.04 -6.96
C TYR A 40 14.61 3.75 -7.78
N ARG A 41 13.91 3.79 -8.92
CA ARG A 41 13.68 2.63 -9.78
C ARG A 41 12.98 1.47 -9.08
N VAL A 42 12.03 1.78 -8.22
CA VAL A 42 11.18 0.78 -7.58
C VAL A 42 10.43 0.01 -8.67
N ARG A 43 10.55 -1.32 -8.67
CA ARG A 43 9.90 -2.21 -9.63
C ARG A 43 8.62 -2.76 -9.05
N VAL A 44 7.53 -2.60 -9.78
CA VAL A 44 6.21 -3.11 -9.40
C VAL A 44 5.63 -3.88 -10.57
N SER A 45 5.19 -5.11 -10.33
CA SER A 45 4.61 -5.98 -11.37
C SER A 45 3.14 -5.66 -11.62
N VAL A 46 2.39 -5.40 -10.55
CA VAL A 46 0.96 -5.10 -10.56
C VAL A 46 0.61 -4.23 -9.35
N ILE A 47 -0.37 -3.36 -9.51
CA ILE A 47 -0.92 -2.58 -8.40
C ILE A 47 -2.37 -3.03 -8.16
N TRP A 48 -2.63 -3.56 -6.96
CA TRP A 48 -3.95 -3.99 -6.51
C TRP A 48 -4.62 -2.89 -5.69
N HIS A 49 -5.95 -2.73 -5.82
CA HIS A 49 -6.74 -1.86 -4.96
C HIS A 49 -8.09 -2.51 -4.60
N SER A 50 -8.77 -1.94 -3.60
CA SER A 50 -10.01 -2.48 -3.05
C SER A 50 -11.28 -2.19 -3.86
N GLY A 51 -11.18 -1.31 -4.85
CA GLY A 51 -12.34 -0.78 -5.58
C GLY A 51 -12.89 0.52 -5.00
N LYS A 52 -12.53 0.90 -3.78
CA LYS A 52 -12.91 2.21 -3.25
C LYS A 52 -12.24 3.33 -4.04
N LYS A 53 -12.97 4.42 -4.32
CA LYS A 53 -12.49 5.53 -5.17
C LYS A 53 -11.11 6.05 -4.77
N ARG A 54 -10.89 6.30 -3.48
CA ARG A 54 -9.59 6.80 -2.98
C ARG A 54 -8.43 5.81 -3.21
N GLY A 55 -8.71 4.52 -3.12
CA GLY A 55 -7.72 3.48 -3.41
C GLY A 55 -7.42 3.38 -4.90
N ALA A 56 -8.46 3.36 -5.74
CA ALA A 56 -8.32 3.33 -7.20
C ALA A 56 -7.56 4.54 -7.73
N GLN A 57 -7.87 5.74 -7.25
CA GLN A 57 -7.18 6.97 -7.65
C GLN A 57 -5.71 6.97 -7.23
N THR A 58 -5.41 6.51 -6.02
CA THR A 58 -4.03 6.35 -5.55
C THR A 58 -3.26 5.38 -6.43
N ALA A 59 -3.86 4.24 -6.76
CA ALA A 59 -3.25 3.24 -7.64
C ALA A 59 -2.97 3.80 -9.04
N GLU A 60 -3.87 4.58 -9.61
CA GLU A 60 -3.68 5.21 -10.91
C GLU A 60 -2.50 6.20 -10.92
N ILE A 61 -2.38 7.02 -9.89
CA ILE A 61 -1.24 7.96 -9.76
C ILE A 61 0.08 7.20 -9.68
N LEU A 62 0.15 6.16 -8.85
CA LEU A 62 1.34 5.32 -8.74
C LEU A 62 1.67 4.61 -10.06
N SER A 63 0.65 4.11 -10.75
CA SER A 63 0.81 3.42 -12.03
C SER A 63 1.40 4.33 -13.11
N ALA A 64 0.99 5.58 -13.16
CA ALA A 64 1.51 6.55 -14.12
C ALA A 64 3.04 6.74 -14.00
N ALA A 65 3.56 6.70 -12.78
CA ALA A 65 4.99 6.85 -12.50
C ALA A 65 5.77 5.53 -12.58
N LEU A 66 5.22 4.44 -12.01
CA LEU A 66 5.93 3.16 -11.86
C LEU A 66 5.73 2.20 -13.03
N ARG A 67 4.70 2.40 -13.84
CA ARG A 67 4.42 1.65 -15.07
C ARG A 67 4.45 0.12 -14.88
N PRO A 68 3.62 -0.44 -13.97
CA PRO A 68 3.60 -1.88 -13.76
C PRO A 68 3.16 -2.62 -15.04
N PRO A 69 3.88 -3.66 -15.48
CA PRO A 69 3.56 -4.35 -16.73
C PRO A 69 2.20 -5.05 -16.73
N LYS A 70 1.70 -5.43 -15.55
CA LYS A 70 0.38 -6.05 -15.40
C LYS A 70 -0.72 -5.03 -15.07
N GLY A 71 -0.38 -3.74 -14.99
CA GLY A 71 -1.32 -2.64 -14.77
C GLY A 71 -1.89 -2.54 -13.37
N VAL A 72 -3.05 -1.88 -13.29
CA VAL A 72 -3.83 -1.68 -12.07
C VAL A 72 -5.03 -2.62 -12.09
N ARG A 73 -5.30 -3.29 -10.98
CA ARG A 73 -6.38 -4.27 -10.86
C ARG A 73 -7.08 -4.17 -9.51
N GLN A 74 -8.36 -4.49 -9.52
CA GLN A 74 -9.13 -4.62 -8.29
C GLN A 74 -9.02 -6.04 -7.74
N ILE A 75 -8.95 -6.15 -6.40
CA ILE A 75 -8.96 -7.42 -5.69
C ILE A 75 -9.88 -7.33 -4.48
N ASP A 76 -10.54 -8.44 -4.15
CA ASP A 76 -11.34 -8.57 -2.93
C ASP A 76 -10.45 -8.96 -1.73
N GLY A 77 -10.99 -8.75 -0.52
CA GLY A 77 -10.32 -9.18 0.72
C GLY A 77 -9.34 -8.18 1.32
N ILE A 78 -9.30 -6.95 0.81
CA ILE A 78 -8.41 -5.88 1.30
C ILE A 78 -9.15 -4.62 1.75
N ASN A 79 -10.44 -4.72 2.06
CA ASN A 79 -11.20 -3.64 2.67
C ASN A 79 -10.73 -3.35 4.10
N PRO A 80 -11.04 -2.17 4.67
CA PRO A 80 -10.50 -1.76 5.99
C PRO A 80 -10.69 -2.78 7.10
N MET A 81 -11.82 -3.48 7.13
CA MET A 81 -12.16 -4.43 8.20
C MET A 81 -12.07 -5.90 7.76
N ASP A 82 -11.53 -6.18 6.59
CA ASP A 82 -11.35 -7.55 6.12
C ASP A 82 -10.30 -8.31 6.95
N ASP A 83 -10.33 -9.64 6.86
CA ASP A 83 -9.42 -10.51 7.61
C ASP A 83 -8.01 -10.47 7.03
N ALA A 84 -7.13 -9.71 7.67
CA ALA A 84 -5.75 -9.55 7.26
C ALA A 84 -4.94 -10.86 7.39
N VAL A 85 -5.25 -11.69 8.38
CA VAL A 85 -4.57 -12.98 8.58
C VAL A 85 -4.93 -13.95 7.44
N ALA A 86 -6.19 -14.01 7.05
CA ALA A 86 -6.62 -14.83 5.92
C ALA A 86 -5.96 -14.39 4.61
N PHE A 87 -5.89 -13.08 4.37
CA PHE A 87 -5.20 -12.53 3.20
C PHE A 87 -3.70 -12.84 3.22
N ALA A 88 -3.06 -12.72 4.38
CA ALA A 88 -1.63 -12.98 4.54
C ALA A 88 -1.22 -14.39 4.12
N ARG A 89 -2.11 -15.37 4.26
CA ARG A 89 -1.86 -16.76 3.84
C ARG A 89 -1.70 -16.93 2.34
N THR A 90 -2.24 -16.02 1.56
CA THR A 90 -2.18 -16.01 0.10
C THR A 90 -1.23 -14.94 -0.45
N ALA A 91 -0.83 -13.99 0.38
CA ALA A 91 0.06 -12.90 -0.03
C ALA A 91 1.48 -13.42 -0.30
N ARG A 92 2.08 -12.89 -1.36
CA ARG A 92 3.45 -13.24 -1.77
C ARG A 92 4.35 -12.03 -1.67
N VAL A 93 5.50 -12.23 -1.03
CA VAL A 93 6.48 -11.16 -0.77
C VAL A 93 7.59 -11.14 -1.83
N ASP A 94 7.49 -11.99 -2.85
CA ASP A 94 8.53 -12.21 -3.85
C ASP A 94 8.09 -11.92 -5.30
N GLN A 95 6.98 -11.19 -5.49
CA GLN A 95 6.40 -10.96 -6.82
C GLN A 95 6.41 -9.49 -7.25
N ASP A 96 7.01 -8.60 -6.48
CA ASP A 96 6.98 -7.15 -6.70
C ASP A 96 5.55 -6.59 -6.85
N GLU A 97 4.62 -7.15 -6.09
CA GLU A 97 3.24 -6.68 -6.08
C GLU A 97 3.07 -5.50 -5.13
N MET A 98 2.20 -4.57 -5.50
CA MET A 98 1.85 -3.42 -4.67
C MET A 98 0.36 -3.50 -4.31
N ILE A 99 0.05 -3.29 -3.04
CA ILE A 99 -1.32 -3.27 -2.53
C ILE A 99 -1.62 -1.87 -2.03
N VAL A 100 -2.57 -1.21 -2.66
CA VAL A 100 -3.11 0.07 -2.21
C VAL A 100 -4.37 -0.21 -1.42
N GLY A 101 -4.31 0.05 -0.14
CA GLY A 101 -5.38 -0.31 0.79
C GLY A 101 -5.63 0.72 1.87
N HIS A 102 -6.18 0.24 2.96
CA HIS A 102 -6.79 1.02 4.02
C HIS A 102 -6.29 0.57 5.38
N LEU A 103 -6.41 1.44 6.38
CA LEU A 103 -6.26 1.04 7.78
C LEU A 103 -7.63 0.64 8.37
N PRO A 104 -7.68 -0.24 9.33
CA PRO A 104 -6.55 -0.91 10.01
C PRO A 104 -5.98 -2.13 9.26
N PHE A 105 -6.57 -2.53 8.13
CA PHE A 105 -6.19 -3.75 7.39
C PHE A 105 -4.69 -3.82 7.09
N LEU A 106 -4.11 -2.78 6.51
CA LEU A 106 -2.69 -2.79 6.11
C LEU A 106 -1.73 -2.93 7.29
N GLU A 107 -2.00 -2.27 8.41
CA GLU A 107 -1.16 -2.39 9.60
C GLU A 107 -1.26 -3.78 10.22
N ARG A 108 -2.45 -4.37 10.23
CA ARG A 108 -2.68 -5.75 10.68
C ARG A 108 -1.96 -6.76 9.77
N LEU A 109 -2.06 -6.57 8.46
CA LEU A 109 -1.38 -7.42 7.48
C LEU A 109 0.14 -7.36 7.65
N MET A 110 0.68 -6.15 7.76
CA MET A 110 2.12 -5.93 7.96
C MET A 110 2.60 -6.59 9.25
N ALA A 111 1.92 -6.38 10.35
CA ALA A 111 2.27 -6.96 11.64
C ALA A 111 2.25 -8.50 11.57
N TYR A 112 1.22 -9.09 10.99
CA TYR A 112 1.15 -10.53 10.85
C TYR A 112 2.25 -11.11 9.98
N LEU A 113 2.55 -10.49 8.84
CA LEU A 113 3.62 -10.95 7.94
C LEU A 113 5.00 -10.87 8.62
N VAL A 114 5.29 -9.77 9.30
CA VAL A 114 6.63 -9.52 9.87
C VAL A 114 6.83 -10.24 11.21
N VAL A 115 5.87 -10.15 12.13
CA VAL A 115 6.04 -10.68 13.50
C VAL A 115 5.07 -11.82 13.85
N GLY A 116 4.16 -12.19 12.97
CA GLY A 116 3.23 -13.30 13.19
C GLY A 116 2.02 -12.98 14.05
N ARG A 117 1.77 -11.71 14.36
CA ARG A 117 0.63 -11.24 15.15
C ARG A 117 0.02 -10.01 14.51
N SER A 118 -1.28 -10.06 14.20
CA SER A 118 -2.00 -8.94 13.60
C SER A 118 -2.39 -7.84 14.60
N ASP A 119 -2.33 -8.12 15.89
CA ASP A 119 -2.72 -7.22 16.98
C ASP A 119 -1.55 -6.39 17.55
N LEU A 120 -0.33 -6.60 17.04
CA LEU A 120 0.87 -5.90 17.51
C LEU A 120 1.20 -4.73 16.57
N PRO A 121 1.06 -3.48 17.00
CA PRO A 121 1.46 -2.34 16.15
C PRO A 121 2.98 -2.28 16.02
N ILE A 122 3.47 -2.36 14.78
CA ILE A 122 4.92 -2.34 14.48
C ILE A 122 5.34 -1.16 13.62
N PHE A 123 4.39 -0.51 12.94
CA PHE A 123 4.67 0.63 12.08
C PHE A 123 3.41 1.49 11.95
N ARG A 124 3.58 2.80 12.02
CA ARG A 124 2.49 3.75 11.82
C ARG A 124 2.52 4.30 10.40
N MET A 125 1.60 3.83 9.56
CA MET A 125 1.49 4.28 8.18
C MET A 125 0.91 5.69 8.07
N GLN A 126 1.17 6.34 6.95
CA GLN A 126 0.58 7.62 6.57
C GLN A 126 -0.16 7.47 5.25
N ASN A 127 -1.19 8.31 5.04
CA ASN A 127 -1.85 8.42 3.75
C ASN A 127 -0.85 8.74 2.64
N GLY A 128 -0.85 7.93 1.58
CA GLY A 128 0.05 8.07 0.45
C GLY A 128 1.45 7.48 0.65
N GLY A 129 1.75 6.94 1.83
CA GLY A 129 3.05 6.33 2.12
C GLY A 129 3.18 4.92 1.57
N ILE A 130 4.41 4.50 1.29
CA ILE A 130 4.77 3.16 0.83
C ILE A 130 5.66 2.49 1.87
N VAL A 131 5.34 1.25 2.21
CA VAL A 131 6.19 0.37 3.02
C VAL A 131 6.59 -0.82 2.17
N CYS A 132 7.89 -1.09 2.09
CA CYS A 132 8.45 -2.23 1.38
C CYS A 132 8.75 -3.37 2.34
N LEU A 133 8.15 -4.52 2.10
CA LEU A 133 8.46 -5.77 2.78
C LEU A 133 9.28 -6.66 1.85
N ASP A 134 10.36 -7.22 2.36
CA ASP A 134 11.23 -8.11 1.60
C ASP A 134 11.80 -9.19 2.51
N HIS A 135 12.20 -10.30 1.92
CA HIS A 135 12.85 -11.36 2.68
C HIS A 135 14.25 -10.94 3.11
N TYR A 136 14.57 -11.19 4.36
CA TYR A 136 15.93 -11.12 4.84
C TYR A 136 16.60 -12.49 4.65
N PRO A 137 17.86 -12.55 4.22
CA PRO A 137 18.52 -13.84 3.99
C PRO A 137 18.41 -14.78 5.21
N LYS A 138 18.04 -16.04 4.95
CA LYS A 138 17.90 -17.10 5.96
C LYS A 138 16.76 -16.91 6.96
N THR A 139 15.80 -16.03 6.70
CA THR A 139 14.59 -15.89 7.53
C THR A 139 13.37 -16.45 6.82
N THR A 140 12.38 -16.89 7.61
CA THR A 140 11.10 -17.38 7.07
C THR A 140 10.07 -16.27 6.91
N ARG A 141 10.24 -15.16 7.63
CA ARG A 141 9.34 -14.00 7.58
C ARG A 141 10.01 -12.83 6.90
N PRO A 142 9.24 -12.00 6.21
CA PRO A 142 9.77 -10.76 5.65
C PRO A 142 10.10 -9.75 6.77
N VAL A 143 10.88 -8.75 6.39
CA VAL A 143 11.18 -7.59 7.22
C VAL A 143 10.74 -6.32 6.51
N ILE A 144 10.57 -5.24 7.24
CA ILE A 144 10.44 -3.90 6.64
C ILE A 144 11.83 -3.49 6.15
N ARG A 145 11.96 -3.35 4.83
CA ARG A 145 13.23 -2.98 4.21
C ARG A 145 13.42 -1.47 4.11
N TRP A 146 12.37 -0.76 3.75
CA TRP A 146 12.33 0.70 3.70
C TRP A 146 10.89 1.20 3.71
N ALA A 147 10.72 2.48 3.99
CA ALA A 147 9.45 3.17 3.91
C ALA A 147 9.64 4.56 3.34
N LEU A 148 8.69 5.01 2.53
CA LEU A 148 8.59 6.37 2.02
C LEU A 148 7.28 6.97 2.52
N MET A 149 7.37 8.02 3.32
CA MET A 149 6.21 8.72 3.87
C MET A 149 6.18 10.16 3.35
N PRO A 150 4.97 10.70 3.06
CA PRO A 150 4.89 12.06 2.52
C PRO A 150 5.30 13.14 3.51
N HIS A 151 5.21 12.88 4.80
CA HIS A 151 5.51 13.83 5.87
C HIS A 151 6.37 13.20 6.98
N VAL A 152 7.10 14.04 7.73
CA VAL A 152 7.97 13.63 8.84
C VAL A 152 7.24 13.81 10.16
N GLY A 153 6.15 13.58 10.39
CA GLY A 153 5.55 13.81 11.69
C GLY A 153 4.04 13.65 11.76
#